data_59bfa0f5293614105e1627075388521d
#
_entry.id   59bfa0f5293614105e1627075388521d
#
_cell.length_a   1.000
_cell.length_b   1.000
_cell.length_c   1.000
_cell.angle_alpha   90.00
_cell.angle_beta   90.00
_cell.angle_gamma   90.00
#
_symmetry.space_group_name_H-M   'P 1'
#
loop_
_entity.id
_entity.type
_entity.pdbx_description
1 polymer ?
#
loop_
_entity_poly.entity_id
_entity_poly.type
_entity_poly.pdbx_seq_one_letter_code
_entity_poly.pdbx_strand_id
1 'polypeptide(L)'
;MTNIQHTLDFTPWPQESARYYRAKGYWQDKTLFDHLLDSVKTHPDALAIISGECSYTFQQLHDKVTQLAAGFITLGLKSGDNVVMQISNRAEFYICFFALNMQGIKPVVALPAHRTLELSYFCRHAQAKAYIFSDDTPGFDAQKTALTLQDECASLSYLIHTDQSVDSQITELSTLYEAQGIAQNSNANHVAFFQLSGGTTGTPKLIPRTHNDYAYSVIASNAICNFSEQTRYLCVLPAAHNFPLSSPGALGVFFAGGCVVLAQDSSPQNAFKLIEQHRITVSALVPPLALLWMKHAETADDDISSLKFVQVGGAKFSETTARELPNKLNCQLQQVFGMAEGLVNYTRLDDPIDVIVKTQGRPMSPDDEVLVVDDEGKPVPVGEEGALLT
;
A
#
# COMPACT_ATOMS: atom_id res chain seq x y z
N MET A 1 25.04 10.60 -30.99
CA MET A 1 24.51 10.90 -29.64
C MET A 1 23.90 9.61 -29.13
N THR A 2 24.62 8.92 -28.27
CA THR A 2 24.17 7.66 -27.65
C THR A 2 22.99 7.95 -26.72
N ASN A 3 21.81 7.39 -27.05
CA ASN A 3 20.67 7.38 -26.18
C ASN A 3 21.07 6.65 -24.88
N ILE A 4 21.41 7.40 -23.84
CA ILE A 4 21.48 6.89 -22.48
C ILE A 4 20.04 6.67 -22.08
N GLN A 5 19.58 5.42 -22.15
CA GLN A 5 18.36 4.99 -21.49
C GLN A 5 18.62 5.14 -19.98
N HIS A 6 18.18 6.25 -19.40
CA HIS A 6 18.13 6.40 -17.94
C HIS A 6 17.03 5.49 -17.40
N THR A 7 17.37 4.22 -17.23
CA THR A 7 16.60 3.36 -16.32
C THR A 7 16.80 3.91 -14.90
N LEU A 8 15.74 3.98 -14.09
CA LEU A 8 15.89 4.25 -12.65
C LEU A 8 16.87 3.22 -12.10
N ASP A 9 18.07 3.68 -11.71
CA ASP A 9 19.11 2.80 -11.19
C ASP A 9 18.67 2.31 -9.80
N PHE A 10 18.51 1.01 -9.68
CA PHE A 10 18.25 0.32 -8.44
C PHE A 10 19.57 -0.29 -7.93
N THR A 11 19.94 0.03 -6.69
CA THR A 11 21.06 -0.63 -6.02
C THR A 11 20.60 -1.97 -5.48
N PRO A 12 21.08 -3.10 -6.05
CA PRO A 12 20.68 -4.42 -5.57
C PRO A 12 21.14 -4.66 -4.13
N TRP A 13 20.41 -5.48 -3.40
CA TRP A 13 20.85 -5.96 -2.11
C TRP A 13 22.22 -6.66 -2.22
N PRO A 14 23.14 -6.46 -1.25
CA PRO A 14 24.40 -7.20 -1.19
C PRO A 14 24.13 -8.71 -1.24
N GLN A 15 24.94 -9.44 -2.01
CA GLN A 15 24.72 -10.88 -2.18
C GLN A 15 24.78 -11.67 -0.87
N GLU A 16 25.60 -11.22 0.08
CA GLU A 16 25.72 -11.84 1.41
C GLU A 16 24.42 -11.67 2.21
N SER A 17 23.89 -10.43 2.25
CA SER A 17 22.60 -10.14 2.90
C SER A 17 21.47 -10.95 2.26
N ALA A 18 21.40 -10.98 0.93
CA ALA A 18 20.40 -11.75 0.21
C ALA A 18 20.46 -13.26 0.51
N ARG A 19 21.68 -13.83 0.65
CA ARG A 19 21.86 -15.22 1.07
C ARG A 19 21.43 -15.45 2.51
N TYR A 20 21.79 -14.54 3.41
CA TYR A 20 21.39 -14.60 4.81
C TYR A 20 19.86 -14.57 4.96
N TYR A 21 19.16 -13.65 4.28
CA TYR A 21 17.70 -13.53 4.36
C TYR A 21 16.99 -14.77 3.84
N ARG A 22 17.52 -15.43 2.80
CA ARG A 22 17.00 -16.72 2.33
C ARG A 22 17.24 -17.85 3.35
N ALA A 23 18.44 -17.91 3.91
CA ALA A 23 18.78 -18.92 4.92
C ALA A 23 17.91 -18.79 6.17
N LYS A 24 17.50 -17.58 6.54
CA LYS A 24 16.55 -17.29 7.63
C LYS A 24 15.08 -17.56 7.24
N GLY A 25 14.78 -17.78 5.97
CA GLY A 25 13.41 -17.94 5.46
C GLY A 25 12.65 -16.60 5.33
N TYR A 26 13.32 -15.46 5.44
CA TYR A 26 12.73 -14.16 5.25
C TYR A 26 12.35 -13.93 3.79
N TRP A 27 13.27 -14.25 2.88
CA TRP A 27 13.04 -14.23 1.45
C TRP A 27 12.67 -15.63 0.95
N GLN A 28 11.46 -15.73 0.42
CA GLN A 28 10.89 -17.00 -0.04
C GLN A 28 11.02 -17.18 -1.56
N ASP A 29 11.64 -16.21 -2.25
CA ASP A 29 11.75 -16.11 -3.71
C ASP A 29 10.37 -16.21 -4.42
N LYS A 30 9.37 -15.65 -3.78
CA LYS A 30 8.01 -15.45 -4.28
C LYS A 30 7.76 -13.98 -4.59
N THR A 31 7.02 -13.73 -5.65
CA THR A 31 6.54 -12.38 -5.98
C THR A 31 5.33 -12.02 -5.12
N LEU A 32 4.94 -10.74 -5.09
CA LEU A 32 3.70 -10.31 -4.43
C LEU A 32 2.47 -11.00 -5.03
N PHE A 33 2.50 -11.27 -6.35
CA PHE A 33 1.44 -12.01 -7.01
C PHE A 33 1.41 -13.49 -6.61
N ASP A 34 2.57 -14.14 -6.41
CA ASP A 34 2.62 -15.53 -5.94
C ASP A 34 1.95 -15.69 -4.57
N HIS A 35 2.14 -14.71 -3.66
CA HIS A 35 1.47 -14.73 -2.36
C HIS A 35 -0.05 -14.55 -2.48
N LEU A 36 -0.53 -13.70 -3.39
CA LEU A 36 -1.96 -13.63 -3.72
C LEU A 36 -2.46 -14.97 -4.27
N LEU A 37 -1.69 -15.58 -5.18
CA LEU A 37 -2.04 -16.85 -5.81
C LEU A 37 -2.14 -18.01 -4.80
N ASP A 38 -1.36 -17.98 -3.73
CA ASP A 38 -1.49 -18.96 -2.65
C ASP A 38 -2.88 -18.85 -1.98
N SER A 39 -3.37 -17.63 -1.74
CA SER A 39 -4.73 -17.42 -1.20
C SER A 39 -5.82 -17.77 -2.21
N VAL A 40 -5.62 -17.48 -3.50
CA VAL A 40 -6.54 -17.94 -4.56
C VAL A 40 -6.70 -19.46 -4.55
N LYS A 41 -5.60 -20.20 -4.39
CA LYS A 41 -5.62 -21.68 -4.35
C LYS A 41 -6.31 -22.25 -3.11
N THR A 42 -6.16 -21.57 -1.96
CA THR A 42 -6.69 -22.06 -0.68
C THR A 42 -8.12 -21.58 -0.40
N HIS A 43 -8.49 -20.40 -0.89
CA HIS A 43 -9.75 -19.73 -0.59
C HIS A 43 -10.43 -19.12 -1.84
N PRO A 44 -10.58 -19.87 -2.98
CA PRO A 44 -11.02 -19.29 -4.26
C PRO A 44 -12.35 -18.55 -4.19
N ASP A 45 -13.29 -19.06 -3.41
CA ASP A 45 -14.67 -18.54 -3.31
C ASP A 45 -14.85 -17.53 -2.16
N ALA A 46 -13.83 -17.33 -1.31
CA ALA A 46 -13.88 -16.33 -0.25
C ALA A 46 -13.79 -14.91 -0.82
N LEU A 47 -14.48 -13.96 -0.20
CA LEU A 47 -14.40 -12.54 -0.58
C LEU A 47 -12.99 -11.99 -0.31
N ALA A 48 -12.36 -11.43 -1.34
CA ALA A 48 -11.06 -10.76 -1.26
C ALA A 48 -11.20 -9.24 -1.15
N ILE A 49 -12.11 -8.64 -1.94
CA ILE A 49 -12.32 -7.17 -1.99
C ILE A 49 -13.81 -6.85 -1.98
N ILE A 50 -14.16 -5.81 -1.23
CA ILE A 50 -15.45 -5.10 -1.32
C ILE A 50 -15.15 -3.63 -1.59
N SER A 51 -15.75 -3.06 -2.65
CA SER A 51 -15.54 -1.67 -3.10
C SER A 51 -16.87 -1.08 -3.55
N GLY A 52 -17.52 -0.32 -2.68
CA GLY A 52 -18.88 0.15 -2.91
C GLY A 52 -19.86 -1.03 -3.09
N GLU A 53 -20.57 -1.06 -4.20
CA GLU A 53 -21.49 -2.15 -4.55
C GLU A 53 -20.79 -3.36 -5.22
N CYS A 54 -19.52 -3.21 -5.62
CA CYS A 54 -18.74 -4.27 -6.24
C CYS A 54 -18.05 -5.14 -5.20
N SER A 55 -18.02 -6.44 -5.43
CA SER A 55 -17.24 -7.38 -4.63
C SER A 55 -16.60 -8.44 -5.52
N TYR A 56 -15.43 -8.92 -5.12
CA TYR A 56 -14.70 -9.95 -5.83
C TYR A 56 -14.25 -11.04 -4.87
N THR A 57 -14.48 -12.30 -5.24
CA THR A 57 -13.81 -13.43 -4.60
C THR A 57 -12.33 -13.46 -4.99
N PHE A 58 -11.52 -14.29 -4.32
CA PHE A 58 -10.13 -14.48 -4.69
C PHE A 58 -9.98 -14.98 -6.13
N GLN A 59 -10.84 -15.89 -6.56
CA GLN A 59 -10.84 -16.37 -7.95
C GLN A 59 -11.21 -15.27 -8.94
N GLN A 60 -12.25 -14.48 -8.65
CA GLN A 60 -12.64 -13.37 -9.51
C GLN A 60 -11.57 -12.27 -9.58
N LEU A 61 -10.91 -11.98 -8.45
CA LEU A 61 -9.77 -11.05 -8.41
C LEU A 61 -8.63 -11.55 -9.27
N HIS A 62 -8.26 -12.83 -9.15
CA HIS A 62 -7.24 -13.46 -9.98
C HIS A 62 -7.56 -13.36 -11.48
N ASP A 63 -8.80 -13.67 -11.86
CA ASP A 63 -9.22 -13.63 -13.27
C ASP A 63 -9.13 -12.19 -13.82
N LYS A 64 -9.59 -11.20 -13.06
CA LYS A 64 -9.46 -9.78 -13.42
C LYS A 64 -7.99 -9.35 -13.55
N VAL A 65 -7.14 -9.75 -12.63
CA VAL A 65 -5.70 -9.44 -12.64
C VAL A 65 -5.03 -10.04 -13.90
N THR A 66 -5.29 -11.31 -14.20
CA THR A 66 -4.63 -12.00 -15.33
C THR A 66 -5.13 -11.50 -16.68
N GLN A 67 -6.44 -11.20 -16.80
CA GLN A 67 -7.03 -10.59 -17.99
C GLN A 67 -6.51 -9.20 -18.26
N LEU A 68 -6.41 -8.36 -17.22
CA LEU A 68 -5.86 -7.01 -17.33
C LEU A 68 -4.36 -7.04 -17.64
N ALA A 69 -3.61 -7.97 -17.05
CA ALA A 69 -2.19 -8.16 -17.36
C ALA A 69 -1.99 -8.48 -18.86
N ALA A 70 -2.86 -9.33 -19.44
CA ALA A 70 -2.86 -9.60 -20.87
C ALA A 70 -3.12 -8.32 -21.69
N GLY A 71 -4.11 -7.51 -21.27
CA GLY A 71 -4.42 -6.25 -21.93
C GLY A 71 -3.27 -5.24 -21.88
N PHE A 72 -2.55 -5.13 -20.75
CA PHE A 72 -1.36 -4.27 -20.66
C PHE A 72 -0.26 -4.70 -21.65
N ILE A 73 -0.05 -6.00 -21.82
CA ILE A 73 0.92 -6.52 -22.81
C ILE A 73 0.43 -6.28 -24.24
N THR A 74 -0.86 -6.51 -24.53
CA THR A 74 -1.46 -6.19 -25.83
C THR A 74 -1.38 -4.71 -26.17
N LEU A 75 -1.56 -3.81 -25.17
CA LEU A 75 -1.40 -2.36 -25.33
C LEU A 75 0.04 -1.98 -25.71
N GLY A 76 1.04 -2.79 -25.34
CA GLY A 76 2.44 -2.56 -25.66
C GLY A 76 3.37 -2.32 -24.48
N LEU A 77 2.86 -2.41 -23.23
CA LEU A 77 3.69 -2.37 -22.03
C LEU A 77 4.54 -3.65 -21.93
N LYS A 78 5.74 -3.52 -21.35
CA LYS A 78 6.72 -4.62 -21.27
C LYS A 78 7.29 -4.72 -19.86
N SER A 79 7.77 -5.91 -19.53
CA SER A 79 8.56 -6.11 -18.30
C SER A 79 9.71 -5.10 -18.24
N GLY A 80 9.87 -4.46 -17.09
CA GLY A 80 10.84 -3.39 -16.86
C GLY A 80 10.31 -1.98 -17.08
N ASP A 81 9.18 -1.78 -17.76
CA ASP A 81 8.55 -0.46 -17.89
C ASP A 81 8.08 0.06 -16.53
N ASN A 82 8.09 1.38 -16.37
CA ASN A 82 7.51 2.06 -15.22
C ASN A 82 6.15 2.66 -15.59
N VAL A 83 5.20 2.60 -14.67
CA VAL A 83 3.84 3.13 -14.83
C VAL A 83 3.48 3.96 -13.63
N VAL A 84 3.14 5.23 -13.79
CA VAL A 84 2.59 6.03 -12.69
C VAL A 84 1.14 5.65 -12.50
N MET A 85 0.76 5.33 -11.25
CA MET A 85 -0.59 4.89 -10.89
C MET A 85 -1.15 5.78 -9.80
N GLN A 86 -2.19 6.56 -10.12
CA GLN A 86 -2.90 7.44 -9.20
C GLN A 86 -4.38 7.06 -9.17
N ILE A 87 -4.71 6.10 -8.35
CA ILE A 87 -6.07 5.55 -8.22
C ILE A 87 -6.50 5.69 -6.76
N SER A 88 -7.74 6.11 -6.53
CA SER A 88 -8.35 6.20 -5.21
C SER A 88 -8.63 4.83 -4.59
N ASN A 89 -9.30 4.82 -3.43
CA ASN A 89 -9.67 3.59 -2.72
C ASN A 89 -10.78 2.83 -3.47
N ARG A 90 -10.39 2.09 -4.50
CA ARG A 90 -11.28 1.25 -5.33
C ARG A 90 -10.58 -0.04 -5.75
N ALA A 91 -11.35 -1.03 -6.15
CA ALA A 91 -10.83 -2.36 -6.50
C ALA A 91 -9.79 -2.31 -7.62
N GLU A 92 -9.96 -1.40 -8.58
CA GLU A 92 -9.06 -1.19 -9.70
C GLU A 92 -7.61 -0.87 -9.27
N PHE A 93 -7.42 -0.25 -8.07
CA PHE A 93 -6.08 -0.04 -7.53
C PHE A 93 -5.32 -1.36 -7.38
N TYR A 94 -5.92 -2.34 -6.71
CA TYR A 94 -5.27 -3.64 -6.47
C TYR A 94 -5.22 -4.51 -7.71
N ILE A 95 -6.26 -4.45 -8.57
CA ILE A 95 -6.27 -5.18 -9.84
C ILE A 95 -5.13 -4.69 -10.73
N CYS A 96 -4.98 -3.37 -10.91
CA CYS A 96 -3.86 -2.78 -11.67
C CYS A 96 -2.51 -3.08 -11.02
N PHE A 97 -2.39 -2.93 -9.69
CA PHE A 97 -1.17 -3.19 -8.96
C PHE A 97 -0.67 -4.62 -9.19
N PHE A 98 -1.53 -5.62 -9.00
CA PHE A 98 -1.14 -7.01 -9.21
C PHE A 98 -0.94 -7.37 -10.68
N ALA A 99 -1.73 -6.81 -11.61
CA ALA A 99 -1.57 -7.05 -13.05
C ALA A 99 -0.21 -6.54 -13.57
N LEU A 100 0.20 -5.34 -13.15
CA LEU A 100 1.52 -4.78 -13.48
C LEU A 100 2.64 -5.62 -12.84
N ASN A 101 2.54 -5.91 -11.55
CA ASN A 101 3.53 -6.70 -10.82
C ASN A 101 3.70 -8.11 -11.41
N MET A 102 2.62 -8.75 -11.81
CA MET A 102 2.62 -10.08 -12.45
C MET A 102 3.46 -10.11 -13.73
N GLN A 103 3.55 -9.00 -14.47
CA GLN A 103 4.32 -8.90 -15.72
C GLN A 103 5.69 -8.24 -15.54
N GLY A 104 6.11 -7.95 -14.29
CA GLY A 104 7.37 -7.25 -14.02
C GLY A 104 7.37 -5.81 -14.52
N ILE A 105 6.19 -5.21 -14.67
CA ILE A 105 5.98 -3.78 -14.90
C ILE A 105 5.90 -3.11 -13.53
N LYS A 106 6.58 -1.99 -13.34
CA LYS A 106 6.81 -1.39 -12.04
C LYS A 106 5.89 -0.17 -11.82
N PRO A 107 4.83 -0.27 -11.01
CA PRO A 107 4.03 0.89 -10.65
C PRO A 107 4.81 1.85 -9.74
N VAL A 108 4.68 3.16 -10.00
CA VAL A 108 4.97 4.25 -9.09
C VAL A 108 3.64 4.65 -8.46
N VAL A 109 3.44 4.32 -7.18
CA VAL A 109 2.14 4.47 -6.53
C VAL A 109 1.94 5.90 -6.02
N ALA A 110 1.34 6.74 -6.86
CA ALA A 110 1.03 8.14 -6.54
C ALA A 110 -0.23 8.24 -5.66
N LEU A 111 -0.20 9.16 -4.69
CA LEU A 111 -1.35 9.43 -3.84
C LEU A 111 -2.42 10.24 -4.58
N PRO A 112 -3.71 10.07 -4.29
CA PRO A 112 -4.78 10.92 -4.84
C PRO A 112 -4.59 12.42 -4.57
N ALA A 113 -3.82 12.76 -3.52
CA ALA A 113 -3.52 14.14 -3.16
C ALA A 113 -2.48 14.82 -4.07
N HIS A 114 -1.67 14.07 -4.83
CA HIS A 114 -0.69 14.65 -5.75
C HIS A 114 -1.37 15.39 -6.90
N ARG A 115 -0.70 16.43 -7.38
CA ARG A 115 -1.19 17.30 -8.45
C ARG A 115 -0.22 17.30 -9.62
N THR A 116 -0.48 18.09 -10.63
CA THR A 116 0.28 18.15 -11.89
C THR A 116 1.78 18.27 -11.66
N LEU A 117 2.23 19.05 -10.67
CA LEU A 117 3.66 19.26 -10.40
C LEU A 117 4.36 17.96 -9.99
N GLU A 118 3.82 17.27 -8.99
CA GLU A 118 4.38 16.01 -8.50
C GLU A 118 4.25 14.92 -9.56
N LEU A 119 3.10 14.81 -10.21
CA LEU A 119 2.86 13.80 -11.25
C LEU A 119 3.80 13.98 -12.45
N SER A 120 4.02 15.22 -12.90
CA SER A 120 4.99 15.53 -13.96
C SER A 120 6.41 15.12 -13.56
N TYR A 121 6.78 15.37 -12.29
CA TYR A 121 8.07 14.89 -11.77
C TYR A 121 8.14 13.36 -11.80
N PHE A 122 7.12 12.65 -11.30
CA PHE A 122 7.12 11.18 -11.28
C PHE A 122 7.20 10.60 -12.68
N CYS A 123 6.39 11.10 -13.62
CA CYS A 123 6.41 10.63 -15.00
C CYS A 123 7.78 10.83 -15.67
N ARG A 124 8.40 12.01 -15.51
CA ARG A 124 9.70 12.30 -16.08
C ARG A 124 10.84 11.53 -15.40
N HIS A 125 10.85 11.51 -14.06
CA HIS A 125 11.92 10.85 -13.31
C HIS A 125 11.89 9.33 -13.48
N ALA A 126 10.70 8.72 -13.46
CA ALA A 126 10.53 7.30 -13.71
C ALA A 126 10.63 6.94 -15.21
N GLN A 127 10.68 7.89 -16.14
CA GLN A 127 10.53 7.61 -17.58
C GLN A 127 9.29 6.75 -17.85
N ALA A 128 8.17 7.12 -17.22
CA ALA A 128 6.95 6.33 -17.23
C ALA A 128 6.42 6.12 -18.65
N LYS A 129 5.97 4.91 -18.95
CA LYS A 129 5.34 4.54 -20.23
C LYS A 129 3.83 4.76 -20.23
N ALA A 130 3.22 4.63 -19.05
CA ALA A 130 1.79 4.85 -18.89
C ALA A 130 1.50 5.65 -17.61
N TYR A 131 0.36 6.32 -17.61
CA TYR A 131 -0.27 6.91 -16.45
C TYR A 131 -1.67 6.32 -16.31
N ILE A 132 -1.92 5.62 -15.19
CA ILE A 132 -3.23 5.04 -14.86
C ILE A 132 -3.84 5.89 -13.74
N PHE A 133 -5.07 6.35 -13.92
CA PHE A 133 -5.67 7.31 -12.99
C PHE A 133 -7.18 7.15 -12.86
N SER A 134 -7.73 7.64 -11.71
CA SER A 134 -9.15 7.81 -11.46
C SER A 134 -9.51 9.30 -11.37
N ASP A 135 -10.77 9.63 -11.55
CA ASP A 135 -11.28 11.02 -11.64
C ASP A 135 -12.22 11.39 -10.46
N ASP A 136 -12.04 10.73 -9.34
CA ASP A 136 -12.88 10.86 -8.15
C ASP A 136 -12.28 11.77 -7.05
N THR A 137 -11.23 12.54 -7.38
CA THR A 137 -10.66 13.53 -6.46
C THR A 137 -11.36 14.89 -6.62
N PRO A 138 -12.09 15.39 -5.62
CA PRO A 138 -12.81 16.66 -5.72
C PRO A 138 -11.90 17.83 -6.10
N GLY A 139 -12.35 18.63 -7.09
CA GLY A 139 -11.64 19.83 -7.55
C GLY A 139 -10.35 19.56 -8.34
N PHE A 140 -10.14 18.34 -8.80
CA PHE A 140 -9.00 17.96 -9.64
C PHE A 140 -9.49 17.36 -10.96
N ASP A 141 -9.10 18.00 -12.07
CA ASP A 141 -9.37 17.53 -13.42
C ASP A 141 -8.26 16.57 -13.84
N ALA A 142 -8.46 15.29 -13.57
CA ALA A 142 -7.46 14.27 -13.81
C ALA A 142 -7.23 14.01 -15.30
N GLN A 143 -8.27 14.08 -16.14
CA GLN A 143 -8.16 13.86 -17.59
C GLN A 143 -7.35 15.00 -18.24
N LYS A 144 -7.65 16.26 -17.92
CA LYS A 144 -6.85 17.39 -18.40
C LYS A 144 -5.40 17.31 -17.93
N THR A 145 -5.18 16.89 -16.67
CA THR A 145 -3.82 16.69 -16.15
C THR A 145 -3.11 15.59 -16.93
N ALA A 146 -3.76 14.47 -17.23
CA ALA A 146 -3.18 13.38 -17.99
C ALA A 146 -2.70 13.83 -19.38
N LEU A 147 -3.50 14.60 -20.11
CA LEU A 147 -3.12 15.18 -21.40
C LEU A 147 -1.91 16.12 -21.27
N THR A 148 -1.92 16.98 -20.25
CA THR A 148 -0.77 17.87 -19.97
C THR A 148 0.51 17.08 -19.69
N LEU A 149 0.42 15.99 -18.90
CA LEU A 149 1.56 15.13 -18.60
C LEU A 149 2.11 14.45 -19.85
N GLN A 150 1.24 14.04 -20.78
CA GLN A 150 1.66 13.41 -22.04
C GLN A 150 2.41 14.39 -22.93
N ASP A 151 1.96 15.65 -23.00
CA ASP A 151 2.66 16.71 -23.74
C ASP A 151 4.04 17.03 -23.15
N GLU A 152 4.18 16.97 -21.81
CA GLU A 152 5.40 17.30 -21.10
C GLU A 152 6.40 16.14 -20.98
N CYS A 153 5.97 14.89 -21.12
CA CYS A 153 6.76 13.70 -20.86
C CYS A 153 6.85 12.79 -22.09
N ALA A 154 7.91 12.95 -22.89
CA ALA A 154 8.10 12.20 -24.14
C ALA A 154 8.09 10.65 -23.99
N SER A 155 8.33 10.13 -22.78
CA SER A 155 8.24 8.69 -22.49
C SER A 155 6.80 8.20 -22.33
N LEU A 156 5.85 9.09 -21.98
CA LEU A 156 4.48 8.75 -21.63
C LEU A 156 3.65 8.48 -22.89
N SER A 157 3.51 7.19 -23.19
CA SER A 157 2.85 6.74 -24.42
C SER A 157 1.38 6.44 -24.23
N TYR A 158 0.96 6.08 -23.01
CA TYR A 158 -0.40 5.60 -22.73
C TYR A 158 -1.01 6.34 -21.54
N LEU A 159 -2.22 6.85 -21.74
CA LEU A 159 -3.08 7.39 -20.69
C LEU A 159 -4.23 6.41 -20.48
N ILE A 160 -4.43 5.93 -19.24
CA ILE A 160 -5.43 4.91 -18.93
C ILE A 160 -6.31 5.41 -17.80
N HIS A 161 -7.59 5.57 -18.06
CA HIS A 161 -8.58 6.02 -17.09
C HIS A 161 -9.38 4.84 -16.55
N THR A 162 -9.62 4.81 -15.24
CA THR A 162 -10.38 3.71 -14.61
C THR A 162 -11.86 3.71 -14.98
N ASP A 163 -12.40 4.85 -15.36
CA ASP A 163 -13.79 5.06 -15.75
C ASP A 163 -13.91 5.42 -17.24
N GLN A 164 -15.06 5.88 -17.68
CA GLN A 164 -15.27 6.31 -19.05
C GLN A 164 -14.54 7.62 -19.37
N SER A 165 -14.04 7.74 -20.58
CA SER A 165 -13.42 8.96 -21.09
C SER A 165 -14.11 9.39 -22.39
N VAL A 166 -14.25 10.71 -22.55
CA VAL A 166 -14.73 11.32 -23.81
C VAL A 166 -13.58 11.65 -24.76
N ASP A 167 -12.34 11.59 -24.30
CA ASP A 167 -11.14 11.89 -25.07
C ASP A 167 -10.55 10.62 -25.68
N SER A 168 -10.41 10.61 -27.00
CA SER A 168 -9.90 9.45 -27.76
C SER A 168 -8.43 9.14 -27.52
N GLN A 169 -7.66 10.03 -26.88
CA GLN A 169 -6.27 9.81 -26.49
C GLN A 169 -6.16 9.03 -25.16
N ILE A 170 -7.27 8.95 -24.42
CA ILE A 170 -7.32 8.27 -23.14
C ILE A 170 -8.00 6.92 -23.31
N THR A 171 -7.30 5.87 -22.99
CA THR A 171 -7.81 4.49 -23.03
C THR A 171 -8.64 4.22 -21.77
N GLU A 172 -9.84 3.67 -21.93
CA GLU A 172 -10.63 3.22 -20.79
C GLU A 172 -10.10 1.88 -20.28
N LEU A 173 -9.86 1.75 -18.98
CA LEU A 173 -9.35 0.53 -18.35
C LEU A 173 -10.24 -0.69 -18.67
N SER A 174 -11.56 -0.47 -18.75
CA SER A 174 -12.55 -1.50 -19.05
C SER A 174 -12.32 -2.19 -20.39
N THR A 175 -11.73 -1.50 -21.36
CA THR A 175 -11.45 -2.03 -22.71
C THR A 175 -10.18 -2.88 -22.79
N LEU A 176 -9.37 -2.89 -21.74
CA LEU A 176 -8.10 -3.63 -21.70
C LEU A 176 -8.24 -5.06 -21.17
N TYR A 177 -9.41 -5.45 -20.65
CA TYR A 177 -9.60 -6.82 -20.16
C TYR A 177 -9.71 -7.81 -21.33
N GLU A 178 -8.69 -8.62 -21.53
CA GLU A 178 -8.69 -9.68 -22.53
C GLU A 178 -9.58 -10.85 -22.10
N ALA A 179 -10.11 -11.60 -23.08
CA ALA A 179 -10.96 -12.76 -22.81
C ALA A 179 -10.23 -13.88 -22.07
N GLN A 180 -8.91 -13.97 -22.24
CA GLN A 180 -8.04 -14.93 -21.56
C GLN A 180 -6.92 -14.22 -20.85
N GLY A 181 -6.61 -14.67 -19.63
CA GLY A 181 -5.47 -14.21 -18.87
C GLY A 181 -4.14 -14.71 -19.46
N ILE A 182 -3.05 -14.09 -19.01
CA ILE A 182 -1.68 -14.43 -19.40
C ILE A 182 -0.91 -15.04 -18.22
N ALA A 183 0.12 -15.81 -18.50
CA ALA A 183 1.02 -16.35 -17.48
C ALA A 183 1.91 -15.26 -16.86
N GLN A 184 2.31 -15.47 -15.62
CA GLN A 184 3.22 -14.58 -14.90
C GLN A 184 4.59 -14.51 -15.58
N ASN A 185 5.18 -13.29 -15.59
CA ASN A 185 6.51 -12.99 -16.12
C ASN A 185 7.27 -12.02 -15.20
N SER A 186 7.30 -12.29 -13.91
CA SER A 186 8.02 -11.48 -12.92
C SER A 186 9.00 -12.33 -12.11
N ASN A 187 9.95 -11.66 -11.44
CA ASN A 187 11.00 -12.31 -10.66
C ASN A 187 11.10 -11.67 -9.28
N ALA A 188 11.14 -12.48 -8.23
CA ALA A 188 11.13 -12.04 -6.85
C ALA A 188 12.28 -11.10 -6.44
N ASN A 189 13.40 -11.13 -7.16
CA ASN A 189 14.56 -10.28 -6.91
C ASN A 189 14.49 -8.92 -7.60
N HIS A 190 13.53 -8.73 -8.51
CA HIS A 190 13.36 -7.46 -9.20
C HIS A 190 12.53 -6.48 -8.35
N VAL A 191 12.64 -5.20 -8.70
CA VAL A 191 11.77 -4.16 -8.14
C VAL A 191 10.33 -4.48 -8.50
N ALA A 192 9.48 -4.61 -7.48
CA ALA A 192 8.06 -4.81 -7.63
C ALA A 192 7.36 -3.49 -7.97
N PHE A 193 7.73 -2.42 -7.26
CA PHE A 193 7.13 -1.09 -7.43
C PHE A 193 7.96 -0.02 -6.72
N PHE A 194 7.57 1.24 -6.89
CA PHE A 194 8.16 2.38 -6.19
C PHE A 194 7.15 2.99 -5.23
N GLN A 195 7.55 3.07 -3.96
CA GLN A 195 6.90 3.91 -2.97
C GLN A 195 7.42 5.35 -3.08
N LEU A 196 6.68 6.28 -2.47
CA LEU A 196 7.07 7.68 -2.39
C LEU A 196 7.46 8.02 -0.95
N SER A 197 8.60 8.72 -0.78
CA SER A 197 8.96 9.22 0.54
C SER A 197 7.98 10.32 0.98
N GLY A 198 7.72 10.39 2.29
CA GLY A 198 6.91 11.45 2.90
C GLY A 198 7.57 12.83 2.94
N GLY A 199 8.50 13.12 2.04
CA GLY A 199 9.44 14.24 2.02
C GLY A 199 8.98 15.54 2.67
N THR A 200 9.65 15.93 3.75
CA THR A 200 9.46 17.23 4.42
C THR A 200 10.24 18.36 3.76
N THR A 201 11.12 18.06 2.79
CA THR A 201 12.15 18.99 2.29
C THR A 201 12.11 19.21 0.76
N GLY A 202 11.10 18.73 0.04
CA GLY A 202 11.03 18.90 -1.41
C GLY A 202 10.27 17.80 -2.15
N THR A 203 10.69 17.52 -3.38
CA THR A 203 10.08 16.52 -4.24
C THR A 203 10.23 15.11 -3.64
N PRO A 204 9.15 14.31 -3.57
CA PRO A 204 9.22 12.95 -3.02
C PRO A 204 10.23 12.08 -3.77
N LYS A 205 11.00 11.28 -3.03
CA LYS A 205 11.90 10.28 -3.63
C LYS A 205 11.12 9.06 -4.07
N LEU A 206 11.55 8.45 -5.17
CA LEU A 206 11.05 7.14 -5.59
C LEU A 206 11.85 6.05 -4.86
N ILE A 207 11.19 5.29 -4.00
CA ILE A 207 11.81 4.26 -3.16
C ILE A 207 11.52 2.90 -3.80
N PRO A 208 12.54 2.24 -4.40
CA PRO A 208 12.36 0.92 -5.00
C PRO A 208 12.18 -0.13 -3.91
N ARG A 209 11.15 -0.98 -4.05
CA ARG A 209 10.93 -2.15 -3.19
C ARG A 209 10.94 -3.40 -4.06
N THR A 210 11.76 -4.39 -3.71
CA THR A 210 11.74 -5.69 -4.40
C THR A 210 10.57 -6.54 -3.92
N HIS A 211 10.19 -7.56 -4.70
CA HIS A 211 9.15 -8.48 -4.25
C HIS A 211 9.54 -9.20 -2.95
N ASN A 212 10.78 -9.68 -2.87
CA ASN A 212 11.26 -10.41 -1.69
C ASN A 212 11.26 -9.55 -0.42
N ASP A 213 11.83 -8.35 -0.48
CA ASP A 213 11.92 -7.49 0.72
C ASP A 213 10.55 -7.04 1.19
N TYR A 214 9.67 -6.66 0.24
CA TYR A 214 8.35 -6.17 0.60
C TYR A 214 7.42 -7.26 1.08
N ALA A 215 7.48 -8.46 0.46
CA ALA A 215 6.73 -9.63 0.94
C ALA A 215 7.13 -10.01 2.37
N TYR A 216 8.43 -9.95 2.69
CA TYR A 216 8.89 -10.20 4.06
C TYR A 216 8.27 -9.23 5.07
N SER A 217 8.28 -7.92 4.77
CA SER A 217 7.68 -6.94 5.67
C SER A 217 6.19 -7.18 5.90
N VAL A 218 5.46 -7.59 4.85
CA VAL A 218 4.03 -7.93 4.96
C VAL A 218 3.81 -9.19 5.81
N ILE A 219 4.56 -10.26 5.55
CA ILE A 219 4.41 -11.55 6.25
C ILE A 219 4.77 -11.42 7.73
N ALA A 220 5.88 -10.76 8.05
CA ALA A 220 6.30 -10.52 9.42
C ALA A 220 5.29 -9.63 10.17
N SER A 221 4.73 -8.63 9.51
CA SER A 221 3.65 -7.80 10.06
C SER A 221 2.38 -8.60 10.32
N ASN A 222 2.00 -9.51 9.42
CA ASN A 222 0.85 -10.41 9.62
C ASN A 222 0.99 -11.26 10.88
N ALA A 223 2.17 -11.81 11.12
CA ALA A 223 2.44 -12.61 12.31
C ALA A 223 2.28 -11.80 13.61
N ILE A 224 2.70 -10.51 13.59
CA ILE A 224 2.57 -9.61 14.74
C ILE A 224 1.11 -9.19 14.97
N CYS A 225 0.35 -8.97 13.90
CA CYS A 225 -1.03 -8.49 13.96
C CYS A 225 -2.07 -9.63 13.99
N ASN A 226 -1.63 -10.88 13.95
CA ASN A 226 -2.50 -12.07 13.92
C ASN A 226 -3.53 -12.04 12.77
N PHE A 227 -3.12 -11.60 11.57
CA PHE A 227 -4.00 -11.63 10.40
C PHE A 227 -4.25 -13.07 9.92
N SER A 228 -5.48 -13.33 9.52
CA SER A 228 -5.94 -14.64 9.06
C SER A 228 -7.05 -14.48 8.01
N GLU A 229 -7.58 -15.59 7.52
CA GLU A 229 -8.75 -15.62 6.63
C GLU A 229 -10.02 -14.98 7.23
N GLN A 230 -10.04 -14.82 8.55
CA GLN A 230 -11.13 -14.13 9.25
C GLN A 230 -10.93 -12.61 9.33
N THR A 231 -9.79 -12.09 8.90
CA THR A 231 -9.50 -10.65 8.94
C THR A 231 -10.34 -9.91 7.92
N ARG A 232 -11.06 -8.88 8.39
CA ARG A 232 -11.81 -7.94 7.55
C ARG A 232 -11.25 -6.55 7.80
N TYR A 233 -10.48 -6.07 6.85
CA TYR A 233 -9.74 -4.81 6.97
C TYR A 233 -10.49 -3.68 6.27
N LEU A 234 -10.78 -2.59 7.01
CA LEU A 234 -11.32 -1.37 6.43
C LEU A 234 -10.17 -0.43 6.02
N CYS A 235 -10.00 -0.24 4.73
CA CYS A 235 -9.03 0.69 4.16
C CYS A 235 -9.65 2.09 4.01
N VAL A 236 -9.44 2.95 5.02
CA VAL A 236 -9.92 4.36 5.03
C VAL A 236 -8.84 5.35 4.60
N LEU A 237 -7.57 4.99 4.76
CA LEU A 237 -6.43 5.77 4.27
C LEU A 237 -6.20 5.48 2.79
N PRO A 238 -5.54 6.40 2.04
CA PRO A 238 -5.24 6.16 0.62
C PRO A 238 -4.50 4.85 0.38
N ALA A 239 -5.07 3.94 -0.40
CA ALA A 239 -4.54 2.59 -0.67
C ALA A 239 -3.09 2.60 -1.18
N ALA A 240 -2.69 3.67 -1.88
CA ALA A 240 -1.33 3.87 -2.39
C ALA A 240 -0.30 4.19 -1.30
N HIS A 241 -0.73 4.57 -0.09
CA HIS A 241 0.20 4.88 1.00
C HIS A 241 0.74 3.59 1.63
N ASN A 242 2.05 3.59 1.98
CA ASN A 242 2.73 2.41 2.53
C ASN A 242 2.00 1.80 3.75
N PHE A 243 1.48 2.62 4.65
CA PHE A 243 0.83 2.16 5.87
C PHE A 243 -0.40 1.26 5.59
N PRO A 244 -1.46 1.72 4.88
CA PRO A 244 -2.60 0.85 4.57
C PRO A 244 -2.29 -0.23 3.53
N LEU A 245 -1.19 -0.12 2.79
CA LEU A 245 -0.80 -1.13 1.80
C LEU A 245 -0.16 -2.36 2.44
N SER A 246 0.76 -2.18 3.41
CA SER A 246 1.66 -3.26 3.86
C SER A 246 2.01 -3.33 5.35
N SER A 247 1.33 -2.56 6.24
CA SER A 247 1.67 -2.58 7.67
C SER A 247 0.56 -3.16 8.59
N PRO A 248 0.18 -4.43 8.49
CA PRO A 248 0.30 -5.35 7.36
C PRO A 248 -0.58 -4.94 6.17
N GLY A 249 -1.60 -4.09 6.41
CA GLY A 249 -2.43 -3.46 5.40
C GLY A 249 -3.17 -4.45 4.49
N ALA A 250 -3.57 -3.96 3.32
CA ALA A 250 -4.34 -4.76 2.38
C ALA A 250 -3.55 -5.95 1.82
N LEU A 251 -2.24 -5.80 1.57
CA LEU A 251 -1.42 -6.93 1.11
C LEU A 251 -1.36 -8.03 2.16
N GLY A 252 -1.25 -7.65 3.44
CA GLY A 252 -1.31 -8.62 4.54
C GLY A 252 -2.61 -9.40 4.58
N VAL A 253 -3.73 -8.71 4.35
CA VAL A 253 -5.05 -9.35 4.29
C VAL A 253 -5.14 -10.32 3.11
N PHE A 254 -4.70 -9.91 1.92
CA PHE A 254 -4.69 -10.79 0.75
C PHE A 254 -3.82 -12.03 0.96
N PHE A 255 -2.64 -11.87 1.57
CA PHE A 255 -1.74 -13.00 1.83
C PHE A 255 -2.27 -13.95 2.91
N ALA A 256 -3.12 -13.45 3.82
CA ALA A 256 -3.75 -14.23 4.86
C ALA A 256 -5.11 -14.86 4.46
N GLY A 257 -5.60 -14.60 3.23
CA GLY A 257 -6.90 -15.08 2.77
C GLY A 257 -8.11 -14.31 3.30
N GLY A 258 -7.89 -13.12 3.88
CA GLY A 258 -8.94 -12.24 4.42
C GLY A 258 -9.57 -11.31 3.40
N CYS A 259 -10.43 -10.40 3.85
CA CYS A 259 -11.19 -9.49 2.99
C CYS A 259 -10.83 -8.02 3.25
N VAL A 260 -10.53 -7.28 2.17
CA VAL A 260 -10.32 -5.82 2.20
C VAL A 260 -11.62 -5.12 1.81
N VAL A 261 -12.08 -4.20 2.67
CA VAL A 261 -13.21 -3.30 2.38
C VAL A 261 -12.67 -1.90 2.15
N LEU A 262 -12.98 -1.31 1.01
CA LEU A 262 -12.46 -0.02 0.58
C LEU A 262 -13.47 1.08 0.88
N ALA A 263 -13.08 2.02 1.74
CA ALA A 263 -13.85 3.23 1.99
C ALA A 263 -13.48 4.30 0.94
N GLN A 264 -14.46 4.73 0.17
CA GLN A 264 -14.29 5.85 -0.78
C GLN A 264 -14.19 7.20 -0.05
N ASP A 265 -14.82 7.27 1.12
CA ASP A 265 -14.82 8.43 2.00
C ASP A 265 -14.31 8.00 3.39
N SER A 266 -13.33 8.73 3.92
CA SER A 266 -12.70 8.47 5.21
C SER A 266 -13.46 9.04 6.42
N SER A 267 -14.65 9.63 6.21
CA SER A 267 -15.46 10.17 7.32
C SER A 267 -15.81 9.08 8.33
N PRO A 268 -15.88 9.41 9.62
CA PRO A 268 -16.30 8.46 10.65
C PRO A 268 -17.69 7.87 10.41
N GLN A 269 -18.61 8.68 9.89
CA GLN A 269 -19.97 8.28 9.57
C GLN A 269 -20.02 7.15 8.53
N ASN A 270 -19.24 7.28 7.46
CA ASN A 270 -19.12 6.23 6.45
C ASN A 270 -18.38 5.01 7.00
N ALA A 271 -17.29 5.24 7.72
CA ALA A 271 -16.47 4.16 8.27
C ALA A 271 -17.28 3.27 9.24
N PHE A 272 -18.08 3.86 10.15
CA PHE A 272 -18.86 3.09 11.15
C PHE A 272 -19.97 2.27 10.48
N LYS A 273 -20.64 2.81 9.47
CA LYS A 273 -21.60 2.03 8.65
C LYS A 273 -20.93 0.84 7.98
N LEU A 274 -19.73 1.02 7.41
CA LEU A 274 -18.99 -0.07 6.79
C LEU A 274 -18.50 -1.10 7.82
N ILE A 275 -18.13 -0.66 9.04
CA ILE A 275 -17.76 -1.56 10.14
C ILE A 275 -18.95 -2.45 10.51
N GLU A 276 -20.13 -1.88 10.72
CA GLU A 276 -21.35 -2.62 11.02
C GLU A 276 -21.74 -3.56 9.87
N GLN A 277 -21.87 -3.02 8.65
CA GLN A 277 -22.34 -3.74 7.46
C GLN A 277 -21.44 -4.93 7.12
N HIS A 278 -20.13 -4.73 7.20
CA HIS A 278 -19.15 -5.73 6.75
C HIS A 278 -18.44 -6.43 7.91
N ARG A 279 -18.84 -6.19 9.16
CA ARG A 279 -18.25 -6.81 10.35
C ARG A 279 -16.71 -6.67 10.36
N ILE A 280 -16.25 -5.43 10.16
CA ILE A 280 -14.82 -5.10 10.11
C ILE A 280 -14.12 -5.47 11.42
N THR A 281 -12.95 -6.05 11.32
CA THR A 281 -12.15 -6.46 12.48
C THR A 281 -10.96 -5.56 12.77
N VAL A 282 -10.45 -4.84 11.76
CA VAL A 282 -9.28 -3.97 11.89
C VAL A 282 -9.33 -2.82 10.89
N SER A 283 -8.77 -1.67 11.28
CA SER A 283 -8.51 -0.53 10.40
C SER A 283 -7.23 0.19 10.82
N ALA A 284 -6.62 0.93 9.89
CA ALA A 284 -5.47 1.78 10.13
C ALA A 284 -5.85 3.25 10.04
N LEU A 285 -5.41 4.04 11.03
CA LEU A 285 -5.76 5.45 11.18
C LEU A 285 -4.50 6.30 11.39
N VAL A 286 -4.56 7.56 10.98
CA VAL A 286 -3.63 8.59 11.46
C VAL A 286 -4.24 9.28 12.69
N PRO A 287 -3.42 9.90 13.59
CA PRO A 287 -3.90 10.49 14.81
C PRO A 287 -5.12 11.44 14.66
N PRO A 288 -5.18 12.36 13.68
CA PRO A 288 -6.35 13.21 13.50
C PRO A 288 -7.64 12.42 13.20
N LEU A 289 -7.52 11.35 12.40
CA LEU A 289 -8.68 10.52 12.05
C LEU A 289 -9.12 9.67 13.26
N ALA A 290 -8.19 9.17 14.06
CA ALA A 290 -8.51 8.47 15.30
C ALA A 290 -9.30 9.36 16.27
N LEU A 291 -8.92 10.63 16.42
CA LEU A 291 -9.67 11.61 17.23
C LEU A 291 -11.09 11.83 16.70
N LEU A 292 -11.26 11.91 15.38
CA LEU A 292 -12.58 12.05 14.77
C LEU A 292 -13.47 10.81 15.01
N TRP A 293 -12.88 9.60 14.93
CA TRP A 293 -13.60 8.35 15.23
C TRP A 293 -14.01 8.29 16.70
N MET A 294 -13.09 8.60 17.62
CA MET A 294 -13.39 8.63 19.06
C MET A 294 -14.52 9.61 19.39
N LYS A 295 -14.51 10.80 18.76
CA LYS A 295 -15.59 11.79 18.95
C LYS A 295 -16.91 11.32 18.37
N HIS A 296 -16.91 10.71 17.20
CA HIS A 296 -18.11 10.21 16.55
C HIS A 296 -18.76 9.06 17.35
N ALA A 297 -17.96 8.18 17.92
CA ALA A 297 -18.41 7.06 18.74
C ALA A 297 -19.23 7.49 19.99
N GLU A 298 -19.12 8.75 20.43
CA GLU A 298 -19.91 9.27 21.57
C GLU A 298 -21.39 9.41 21.24
N THR A 299 -21.75 9.51 19.96
CA THR A 299 -23.13 9.78 19.50
C THR A 299 -23.61 8.86 18.37
N ALA A 300 -22.76 7.95 17.90
CA ALA A 300 -23.11 7.00 16.85
C ALA A 300 -23.91 5.83 17.42
N ASP A 301 -24.91 5.39 16.66
CA ASP A 301 -25.72 4.20 16.97
C ASP A 301 -25.24 2.94 16.23
N ASP A 302 -24.23 3.09 15.33
CA ASP A 302 -23.70 1.98 14.52
C ASP A 302 -23.02 0.90 15.39
N ASP A 303 -23.24 -0.37 15.09
CA ASP A 303 -22.59 -1.49 15.79
C ASP A 303 -21.13 -1.69 15.32
N ILE A 304 -20.20 -1.14 16.08
CA ILE A 304 -18.76 -1.33 15.84
C ILE A 304 -18.12 -2.46 16.66
N SER A 305 -18.91 -3.32 17.31
CA SER A 305 -18.44 -4.38 18.22
C SER A 305 -17.59 -5.46 17.55
N SER A 306 -17.59 -5.54 16.21
CA SER A 306 -16.73 -6.44 15.45
C SER A 306 -15.26 -5.99 15.40
N LEU A 307 -14.99 -4.71 15.68
CA LEU A 307 -13.65 -4.13 15.62
C LEU A 307 -12.78 -4.68 16.75
N LYS A 308 -11.74 -5.44 16.41
CA LYS A 308 -10.83 -6.05 17.39
C LYS A 308 -9.75 -5.05 17.83
N PHE A 309 -9.16 -4.35 16.88
CA PHE A 309 -8.19 -3.30 17.16
C PHE A 309 -8.11 -2.28 16.03
N VAL A 310 -7.60 -1.11 16.36
CA VAL A 310 -7.19 -0.11 15.37
C VAL A 310 -5.68 0.12 15.47
N GLN A 311 -5.06 0.25 14.31
CA GLN A 311 -3.68 0.68 14.19
C GLN A 311 -3.64 2.20 14.10
N VAL A 312 -2.77 2.86 14.88
CA VAL A 312 -2.55 4.31 14.77
C VAL A 312 -1.07 4.56 14.47
N GLY A 313 -0.82 5.26 13.36
CA GLY A 313 0.54 5.52 12.88
C GLY A 313 0.64 6.75 11.99
N GLY A 314 1.81 6.97 11.41
CA GLY A 314 2.11 8.12 10.56
C GLY A 314 2.50 9.39 11.31
N ALA A 315 2.19 9.50 12.59
CA ALA A 315 2.65 10.56 13.50
C ALA A 315 2.53 10.08 14.95
N LYS A 316 3.17 10.85 15.87
CA LYS A 316 3.08 10.58 17.31
C LYS A 316 1.63 10.73 17.79
N PHE A 317 1.12 9.68 18.44
CA PHE A 317 -0.19 9.70 19.11
C PHE A 317 0.02 10.06 20.59
N SER A 318 -0.73 11.04 21.12
CA SER A 318 -0.52 11.49 22.50
C SER A 318 -0.88 10.39 23.51
N GLU A 319 -0.13 10.29 24.61
CA GLU A 319 -0.38 9.29 25.64
C GLU A 319 -1.83 9.35 26.19
N THR A 320 -2.33 10.56 26.45
CA THR A 320 -3.69 10.76 26.94
C THR A 320 -4.71 10.18 25.97
N THR A 321 -4.62 10.53 24.69
CA THR A 321 -5.55 10.06 23.68
C THR A 321 -5.43 8.54 23.46
N ALA A 322 -4.19 8.01 23.48
CA ALA A 322 -3.93 6.60 23.36
C ALA A 322 -4.55 5.77 24.49
N ARG A 323 -4.60 6.31 25.72
CA ARG A 323 -5.28 5.67 26.87
C ARG A 323 -6.81 5.68 26.75
N GLU A 324 -7.37 6.70 26.13
CA GLU A 324 -8.83 6.84 25.99
C GLU A 324 -9.40 5.98 24.85
N LEU A 325 -8.63 5.79 23.77
CA LEU A 325 -9.10 5.14 22.55
C LEU A 325 -9.73 3.76 22.78
N PRO A 326 -9.15 2.82 23.54
CA PRO A 326 -9.75 1.51 23.77
C PRO A 326 -11.14 1.57 24.39
N ASN A 327 -11.35 2.51 25.31
CA ASN A 327 -12.66 2.69 25.95
C ASN A 327 -13.68 3.36 25.02
N LYS A 328 -13.24 4.29 24.15
CA LYS A 328 -14.10 5.03 23.24
C LYS A 328 -14.56 4.18 22.05
N LEU A 329 -13.68 3.35 21.51
CA LEU A 329 -13.96 2.51 20.33
C LEU A 329 -14.25 1.04 20.69
N ASN A 330 -14.20 0.68 21.98
CA ASN A 330 -14.37 -0.69 22.49
C ASN A 330 -13.48 -1.70 21.74
N CYS A 331 -12.23 -1.35 21.45
CA CYS A 331 -11.27 -2.19 20.73
C CYS A 331 -9.84 -1.94 21.26
N GLN A 332 -8.90 -2.78 20.88
CA GLN A 332 -7.49 -2.57 21.24
C GLN A 332 -6.84 -1.47 20.38
N LEU A 333 -5.81 -0.83 20.92
CA LEU A 333 -4.91 0.06 20.19
C LEU A 333 -3.61 -0.66 19.87
N GLN A 334 -3.16 -0.58 18.63
CA GLN A 334 -1.81 -0.91 18.23
C GLN A 334 -1.14 0.33 17.62
N GLN A 335 -0.04 0.81 18.21
CA GLN A 335 0.73 1.90 17.62
C GLN A 335 1.72 1.36 16.59
N VAL A 336 1.85 2.09 15.49
CA VAL A 336 2.70 1.73 14.36
C VAL A 336 3.59 2.91 14.00
N PHE A 337 4.89 2.69 13.93
CA PHE A 337 5.86 3.61 13.36
C PHE A 337 6.55 2.91 12.20
N GLY A 338 6.58 3.55 11.03
CA GLY A 338 7.22 2.97 9.86
C GLY A 338 7.60 4.01 8.83
N MET A 339 8.42 3.58 7.90
CA MET A 339 8.84 4.37 6.76
C MET A 339 8.80 3.53 5.48
N ALA A 340 8.65 4.19 4.34
CA ALA A 340 8.57 3.51 3.05
C ALA A 340 9.87 2.79 2.68
N GLU A 341 10.99 3.24 3.26
CA GLU A 341 12.33 2.68 3.05
C GLU A 341 12.52 1.29 3.67
N GLY A 342 11.76 0.93 4.73
CA GLY A 342 11.88 -0.42 5.30
C GLY A 342 11.39 -0.60 6.71
N LEU A 343 11.95 0.12 7.69
CA LEU A 343 11.64 -0.09 9.10
C LEU A 343 10.14 0.02 9.40
N VAL A 344 9.61 -0.97 10.12
CA VAL A 344 8.27 -0.91 10.72
C VAL A 344 8.32 -1.41 12.15
N ASN A 345 7.88 -0.57 13.07
CA ASN A 345 7.74 -0.89 14.49
C ASN A 345 6.26 -1.04 14.84
N TYR A 346 5.98 -1.97 15.73
CA TYR A 346 4.65 -2.19 16.29
C TYR A 346 4.73 -2.29 17.81
N THR A 347 3.76 -1.72 18.53
CA THR A 347 3.40 -2.29 19.83
C THR A 347 2.75 -3.64 19.61
N ARG A 348 3.00 -4.61 20.48
CA ARG A 348 2.36 -5.93 20.38
C ARG A 348 0.98 -5.85 21.05
N LEU A 349 0.03 -6.66 20.57
CA LEU A 349 -1.34 -6.67 21.10
C LEU A 349 -1.41 -7.11 22.57
N ASP A 350 -0.41 -7.86 23.03
CA ASP A 350 -0.24 -8.36 24.41
C ASP A 350 0.74 -7.51 25.24
N ASP A 351 1.29 -6.42 24.70
CA ASP A 351 2.14 -5.51 25.48
C ASP A 351 1.33 -4.86 26.63
N PRO A 352 1.96 -4.57 27.78
CA PRO A 352 1.32 -3.79 28.83
C PRO A 352 0.84 -2.42 28.32
N ILE A 353 -0.28 -1.95 28.85
CA ILE A 353 -0.91 -0.68 28.40
C ILE A 353 0.08 0.50 28.41
N ASP A 354 0.98 0.57 29.37
CA ASP A 354 1.99 1.63 29.44
C ASP A 354 2.99 1.58 28.29
N VAL A 355 3.32 0.41 27.78
CA VAL A 355 4.15 0.25 26.57
C VAL A 355 3.37 0.73 25.35
N ILE A 356 2.11 0.28 25.21
CA ILE A 356 1.26 0.65 24.08
C ILE A 356 1.09 2.18 23.98
N VAL A 357 0.83 2.87 25.09
CA VAL A 357 0.48 4.30 25.05
C VAL A 357 1.70 5.24 25.05
N LYS A 358 2.86 4.78 25.55
CA LYS A 358 4.07 5.60 25.68
C LYS A 358 5.10 5.41 24.58
N THR A 359 4.97 4.35 23.78
CA THR A 359 5.95 4.00 22.74
C THR A 359 5.28 3.78 21.39
N GLN A 360 6.08 3.71 20.34
CA GLN A 360 5.64 3.25 19.01
C GLN A 360 6.09 1.80 18.73
N GLY A 361 6.33 1.06 19.82
CA GLY A 361 6.68 -0.36 19.77
C GLY A 361 8.15 -0.65 19.48
N ARG A 362 8.39 -1.83 18.97
CA ARG A 362 9.72 -2.34 18.61
C ARG A 362 9.73 -2.87 17.18
N PRO A 363 10.90 -2.99 16.55
CA PRO A 363 11.04 -3.46 15.19
C PRO A 363 10.25 -4.73 14.90
N MET A 364 9.81 -4.82 13.66
CA MET A 364 9.08 -5.98 13.11
C MET A 364 9.99 -7.21 13.06
N SER A 365 11.21 -7.03 12.54
CA SER A 365 12.20 -8.09 12.43
C SER A 365 13.12 -8.10 13.66
N PRO A 366 13.50 -9.28 14.17
CA PRO A 366 14.53 -9.38 15.21
C PRO A 366 15.93 -9.02 14.71
N ASP A 367 16.12 -8.98 13.39
CA ASP A 367 17.39 -8.64 12.74
C ASP A 367 17.41 -7.18 12.23
N ASP A 368 16.39 -6.38 12.52
CA ASP A 368 16.42 -4.94 12.23
C ASP A 368 17.45 -4.24 13.15
N GLU A 369 18.36 -3.49 12.56
CA GLU A 369 19.33 -2.67 13.27
C GLU A 369 18.78 -1.26 13.42
N VAL A 370 18.62 -0.81 14.67
CA VAL A 370 18.08 0.50 15.00
C VAL A 370 19.02 1.21 15.98
N LEU A 371 19.53 2.36 15.58
CA LEU A 371 20.41 3.19 16.41
C LEU A 371 19.82 4.60 16.56
N VAL A 372 19.95 5.16 17.76
CA VAL A 372 19.73 6.59 18.01
C VAL A 372 21.09 7.25 18.23
N VAL A 373 21.40 8.24 17.40
CA VAL A 373 22.74 8.83 17.34
C VAL A 373 22.69 10.35 17.50
N ASP A 374 23.81 10.93 17.97
CA ASP A 374 24.06 12.37 18.01
C ASP A 374 24.40 12.94 16.61
N ASP A 375 24.71 14.23 16.55
CA ASP A 375 25.08 14.92 15.31
C ASP A 375 26.41 14.43 14.72
N GLU A 376 27.27 13.78 15.52
CA GLU A 376 28.51 13.12 15.06
C GLU A 376 28.31 11.66 14.65
N GLY A 377 27.08 11.14 14.71
CA GLY A 377 26.76 9.76 14.36
C GLY A 377 27.12 8.72 15.42
N LYS A 378 27.36 9.14 16.67
CA LYS A 378 27.64 8.23 17.79
C LYS A 378 26.36 7.86 18.54
N PRO A 379 26.20 6.60 18.99
CA PRO A 379 25.06 6.21 19.79
C PRO A 379 24.89 7.08 21.03
N VAL A 380 23.68 7.60 21.27
CA VAL A 380 23.35 8.35 22.51
C VAL A 380 22.92 7.37 23.61
N PRO A 381 23.10 7.79 24.91
CA PRO A 381 22.61 7.02 26.06
C PRO A 381 21.08 6.78 25.98
N VAL A 382 20.62 5.70 26.61
CA VAL A 382 19.19 5.40 26.73
C VAL A 382 18.46 6.51 27.48
N GLY A 383 17.43 7.08 26.87
CA GLY A 383 16.63 8.18 27.41
C GLY A 383 16.98 9.53 26.82
N GLU A 384 18.03 9.63 26.01
CA GLU A 384 18.41 10.85 25.30
C GLU A 384 17.81 10.84 23.88
N GLU A 385 17.52 12.04 23.35
CA GLU A 385 17.01 12.23 21.99
C GLU A 385 18.18 12.29 21.00
N GLY A 386 17.94 11.77 19.77
CA GLY A 386 18.91 11.81 18.68
C GLY A 386 18.29 11.45 17.34
N ALA A 387 19.10 11.41 16.29
CA ALA A 387 18.70 10.98 14.96
C ALA A 387 18.54 9.45 14.92
N LEU A 388 17.48 8.98 14.27
CA LEU A 388 17.21 7.55 14.08
C LEU A 388 17.94 7.06 12.83
N LEU A 389 18.78 6.05 12.99
CA LEU A 389 19.38 5.27 11.90
C LEU A 389 18.81 3.85 11.89
N THR A 390 18.56 3.32 10.68
CA THR A 390 18.09 1.96 10.45
C THR A 390 18.53 1.45 9.10
#